data_fa1e57bb1b38c782aa1c99c47d75ff64
#
_entry.id   fa1e57bb1b38c782aa1c99c47d75ff64
#
_cell.length_a   1.000
_cell.length_b   1.000
_cell.length_c   1.000
_cell.angle_alpha   90.00
_cell.angle_beta   90.00
_cell.angle_gamma   90.00
#
_symmetry.space_group_name_H-M   'P 1'
#
loop_
_entity.id
_entity.type
_entity.pdbx_description
1 polymer ?
#
loop_
_entity_poly.entity_id
_entity_poly.type
_entity_poly.pdbx_seq_one_letter_code
_entity_poly.pdbx_strand_id
1 'polypeptide(L)'
;MIKNFLGLIIFLIIQVISLDNAFAFNDHNVREFLDERENLWPELYLPNFKFSNTSKDLIYPNWFEGNWLVTSQDLEDDSQAPVIYKVNFFKNNLNEVIGNRSKNSESIGKAIFGDTLIKVVNDPKSINKQITYLKDDLYIDSRITGRNQIKDDDMFFADELVIQTLHKPGASRVNQVETISKFQKCNRHNSNSENTLKPNICGFQYIATYGSKVGDPLVHSIKTSKFKLSFEFIES
;
A
#
# COMPACT_ATOMS: atom_id res chain seq x y z
N MET A 1 -54.98 -2.99 5.22
CA MET A 1 -53.69 -3.23 5.93
C MET A 1 -52.70 -4.13 5.16
N ILE A 2 -53.11 -5.24 4.56
CA ILE A 2 -52.21 -6.21 3.87
C ILE A 2 -51.50 -5.60 2.64
N LYS A 3 -52.18 -4.77 1.84
CA LYS A 3 -51.57 -4.14 0.64
C LYS A 3 -50.39 -3.18 0.95
N ASN A 4 -50.47 -2.48 2.07
CA ASN A 4 -49.38 -1.56 2.48
C ASN A 4 -48.18 -2.29 3.06
N PHE A 5 -48.40 -3.50 3.63
CA PHE A 5 -47.33 -4.34 4.15
C PHE A 5 -46.53 -5.00 3.02
N LEU A 6 -47.22 -5.42 1.94
CA LEU A 6 -46.56 -6.01 0.77
C LEU A 6 -45.68 -4.96 0.04
N GLY A 7 -46.15 -3.71 -0.07
CA GLY A 7 -45.36 -2.61 -0.65
C GLY A 7 -44.11 -2.29 0.14
N LEU A 8 -44.15 -2.38 1.47
CA LEU A 8 -43.00 -2.15 2.35
C LEU A 8 -41.93 -3.25 2.22
N ILE A 9 -42.36 -4.52 2.10
CA ILE A 9 -41.45 -5.64 1.91
C ILE A 9 -40.77 -5.57 0.56
N ILE A 10 -41.47 -5.22 -0.51
CA ILE A 10 -40.89 -5.05 -1.85
C ILE A 10 -39.86 -3.90 -1.85
N PHE A 11 -40.14 -2.80 -1.16
CA PHE A 11 -39.21 -1.68 -1.05
C PHE A 11 -37.95 -2.04 -0.28
N LEU A 12 -38.05 -2.82 0.81
CA LEU A 12 -36.91 -3.34 1.56
C LEU A 12 -36.05 -4.31 0.75
N ILE A 13 -36.67 -5.20 -0.05
CA ILE A 13 -35.95 -6.15 -0.92
C ILE A 13 -35.19 -5.40 -2.03
N ILE A 14 -35.80 -4.36 -2.61
CA ILE A 14 -35.12 -3.53 -3.63
C ILE A 14 -33.92 -2.78 -3.04
N GLN A 15 -33.99 -2.31 -1.81
CA GLN A 15 -32.87 -1.66 -1.15
C GLN A 15 -31.69 -2.61 -0.87
N VAL A 16 -31.98 -3.86 -0.48
CA VAL A 16 -30.91 -4.88 -0.27
C VAL A 16 -30.23 -5.25 -1.58
N ILE A 17 -30.97 -5.44 -2.66
CA ILE A 17 -30.41 -5.77 -3.98
C ILE A 17 -29.57 -4.59 -4.53
N SER A 18 -29.97 -3.34 -4.28
CA SER A 18 -29.22 -2.17 -4.74
C SER A 18 -27.91 -1.95 -3.97
N LEU A 19 -27.86 -2.35 -2.69
CA LEU A 19 -26.63 -2.28 -1.88
C LEU A 19 -25.58 -3.28 -2.36
N ASP A 20 -25.96 -4.53 -2.59
CA ASP A 20 -25.03 -5.56 -3.08
C ASP A 20 -24.47 -5.21 -4.47
N ASN A 21 -25.31 -4.69 -5.36
CA ASN A 21 -24.87 -4.26 -6.69
C ASN A 21 -23.95 -3.02 -6.64
N ALA A 22 -24.15 -2.10 -5.68
CA ALA A 22 -23.29 -0.95 -5.52
C ALA A 22 -21.89 -1.32 -5.03
N PHE A 23 -21.78 -2.30 -4.11
CA PHE A 23 -20.48 -2.81 -3.65
C PHE A 23 -19.76 -3.57 -4.76
N ALA A 24 -20.42 -4.48 -5.47
CA ALA A 24 -19.84 -5.24 -6.57
C ALA A 24 -19.38 -4.33 -7.73
N PHE A 25 -20.14 -3.29 -8.04
CA PHE A 25 -19.78 -2.31 -9.07
C PHE A 25 -18.56 -1.48 -8.66
N ASN A 26 -18.45 -1.11 -7.39
CA ASN A 26 -17.29 -0.37 -6.88
C ASN A 26 -16.01 -1.20 -6.92
N ASP A 27 -16.06 -2.47 -6.51
CA ASP A 27 -14.91 -3.39 -6.54
C ASP A 27 -14.44 -3.69 -7.97
N HIS A 28 -15.37 -3.85 -8.92
CA HIS A 28 -15.03 -4.02 -10.33
C HIS A 28 -14.26 -2.81 -10.87
N ASN A 29 -14.73 -1.60 -10.62
CA ASN A 29 -14.06 -0.38 -11.08
C ASN A 29 -12.68 -0.19 -10.43
N VAL A 30 -12.54 -0.57 -9.15
CA VAL A 30 -11.24 -0.52 -8.46
C VAL A 30 -10.28 -1.55 -9.06
N ARG A 31 -10.75 -2.78 -9.35
CA ARG A 31 -9.94 -3.82 -9.99
C ARG A 31 -9.46 -3.39 -11.38
N GLU A 32 -10.37 -2.88 -12.21
CA GLU A 32 -10.04 -2.39 -13.54
C GLU A 32 -8.98 -1.27 -13.47
N PHE A 33 -9.13 -0.33 -12.53
CA PHE A 33 -8.14 0.71 -12.30
C PHE A 33 -6.77 0.12 -11.91
N LEU A 34 -6.72 -0.83 -10.97
CA LEU A 34 -5.47 -1.45 -10.53
C LEU A 34 -4.79 -2.26 -11.65
N ASP A 35 -5.58 -3.01 -12.43
CA ASP A 35 -5.07 -3.77 -13.58
C ASP A 35 -4.55 -2.82 -14.67
N GLU A 36 -5.21 -1.69 -14.93
CA GLU A 36 -4.72 -0.64 -15.83
C GLU A 36 -3.36 -0.13 -15.38
N ARG A 37 -3.21 0.18 -14.07
CA ARG A 37 -1.93 0.70 -13.54
C ARG A 37 -0.79 -0.30 -13.71
N GLU A 38 -1.03 -1.58 -13.43
CA GLU A 38 -0.03 -2.64 -13.63
C GLU A 38 0.35 -2.79 -15.12
N ASN A 39 -0.63 -2.74 -16.02
CA ASN A 39 -0.43 -2.90 -17.46
C ASN A 39 0.31 -1.72 -18.12
N LEU A 40 0.18 -0.53 -17.58
CA LEU A 40 0.88 0.66 -18.06
C LEU A 40 2.37 0.70 -17.67
N TRP A 41 2.80 -0.19 -16.77
CA TRP A 41 4.20 -0.24 -16.36
C TRP A 41 5.17 -0.50 -17.54
N PRO A 42 6.31 0.21 -17.66
CA PRO A 42 6.83 1.28 -16.79
C PRO A 42 6.40 2.71 -17.19
N GLU A 43 5.59 2.86 -18.24
CA GLU A 43 5.19 4.17 -18.80
C GLU A 43 3.96 4.74 -18.07
N LEU A 44 4.10 4.95 -16.76
CA LEU A 44 3.04 5.48 -15.94
C LEU A 44 2.89 7.00 -16.06
N TYR A 45 1.65 7.46 -16.03
CA TYR A 45 1.28 8.86 -15.82
C TYR A 45 0.60 9.03 -14.46
N LEU A 46 0.62 10.24 -13.91
CA LEU A 46 0.04 10.54 -12.60
C LEU A 46 -1.42 10.06 -12.53
N PRO A 47 -1.76 9.17 -11.58
CA PRO A 47 -3.09 8.56 -11.51
C PRO A 47 -4.15 9.55 -11.05
N ASN A 48 -5.37 9.37 -11.55
CA ASN A 48 -6.56 10.06 -11.06
C ASN A 48 -7.39 9.10 -10.19
N PHE A 49 -7.23 9.21 -8.88
CA PHE A 49 -7.93 8.37 -7.90
C PHE A 49 -9.40 8.76 -7.75
N LYS A 50 -10.26 8.37 -8.69
CA LYS A 50 -11.69 8.65 -8.64
C LYS A 50 -12.43 7.95 -7.49
N PHE A 51 -11.93 6.77 -7.07
CA PHE A 51 -12.55 5.92 -6.05
C PHE A 51 -11.75 5.89 -4.74
N SER A 52 -10.83 6.82 -4.56
CA SER A 52 -9.91 6.85 -3.42
C SER A 52 -10.63 6.96 -2.08
N ASN A 53 -10.24 6.09 -1.14
CA ASN A 53 -10.66 6.16 0.25
C ASN A 53 -9.46 6.41 1.17
N THR A 54 -9.08 7.68 1.32
CA THR A 54 -7.99 8.09 2.20
C THR A 54 -8.43 8.35 3.65
N SER A 55 -9.71 8.18 3.98
CA SER A 55 -10.21 8.36 5.36
C SER A 55 -9.86 7.19 6.29
N LYS A 56 -9.55 6.02 5.72
CA LYS A 56 -9.18 4.79 6.44
C LYS A 56 -7.73 4.41 6.18
N ASP A 57 -7.18 3.57 7.02
CA ASP A 57 -5.87 2.93 6.79
C ASP A 57 -5.96 1.89 5.66
N LEU A 58 -4.79 1.45 5.16
CA LEU A 58 -4.70 0.32 4.24
C LEU A 58 -5.02 -0.97 5.02
N ILE A 59 -6.03 -1.72 4.56
CA ILE A 59 -6.52 -2.92 5.25
C ILE A 59 -6.03 -4.15 4.51
N TYR A 60 -5.21 -4.93 5.17
CA TYR A 60 -4.62 -6.15 4.62
C TYR A 60 -5.52 -7.38 4.85
N PRO A 61 -5.40 -8.44 4.03
CA PRO A 61 -6.02 -9.73 4.33
C PRO A 61 -5.51 -10.32 5.66
N ASN A 62 -6.31 -11.19 6.27
CA ASN A 62 -5.97 -11.79 7.58
C ASN A 62 -4.65 -12.58 7.57
N TRP A 63 -4.24 -13.11 6.42
CA TRP A 63 -2.97 -13.84 6.30
C TRP A 63 -1.73 -12.96 6.41
N PHE A 64 -1.85 -11.62 6.36
CA PHE A 64 -0.75 -10.69 6.68
C PHE A 64 -0.48 -10.54 8.19
N GLU A 65 -1.45 -10.85 9.07
CA GLU A 65 -1.28 -10.63 10.51
C GLU A 65 -0.02 -11.30 11.07
N GLY A 66 0.82 -10.55 11.79
CA GLY A 66 2.03 -11.03 12.46
C GLY A 66 3.29 -10.26 12.13
N ASN A 67 4.43 -10.85 12.46
CA ASN A 67 5.76 -10.31 12.19
C ASN A 67 6.38 -11.03 10.99
N TRP A 68 7.03 -10.27 10.13
CA TRP A 68 7.58 -10.79 8.89
C TRP A 68 9.01 -10.28 8.66
N LEU A 69 9.89 -11.16 8.24
CA LEU A 69 11.15 -10.81 7.61
C LEU A 69 10.90 -10.65 6.11
N VAL A 70 11.16 -9.48 5.58
CA VAL A 70 10.95 -9.16 4.17
C VAL A 70 12.29 -9.07 3.46
N THR A 71 12.40 -9.78 2.34
CA THR A 71 13.48 -9.64 1.37
C THR A 71 12.93 -8.92 0.16
N SER A 72 13.48 -7.76 -0.18
CA SER A 72 13.12 -6.92 -1.33
C SER A 72 14.27 -6.89 -2.32
N GLN A 73 14.05 -7.47 -3.51
CA GLN A 73 15.01 -7.52 -4.62
C GLN A 73 14.59 -6.51 -5.68
N ASP A 74 15.49 -5.60 -6.04
CA ASP A 74 15.32 -4.75 -7.22
C ASP A 74 15.43 -5.62 -8.49
N LEU A 75 14.45 -5.48 -9.39
CA LEU A 75 14.42 -6.24 -10.66
C LEU A 75 14.98 -5.44 -11.84
N GLU A 76 15.33 -4.18 -11.64
CA GLU A 76 15.91 -3.31 -12.66
C GLU A 76 17.43 -3.14 -12.46
N ASP A 77 17.96 -3.54 -11.30
CA ASP A 77 19.37 -3.50 -10.98
C ASP A 77 19.82 -4.75 -10.22
N ASP A 78 20.17 -5.79 -10.97
CA ASP A 78 20.63 -7.08 -10.42
C ASP A 78 21.98 -6.97 -9.68
N SER A 79 22.71 -5.85 -9.81
CA SER A 79 23.98 -5.62 -9.10
C SER A 79 23.77 -5.28 -7.62
N GLN A 80 22.58 -4.86 -7.23
CA GLN A 80 22.28 -4.50 -5.86
C GLN A 80 21.90 -5.74 -5.03
N ALA A 81 22.48 -5.83 -3.84
CA ALA A 81 22.08 -6.84 -2.88
C ALA A 81 20.62 -6.60 -2.43
N PRO A 82 19.83 -7.66 -2.17
CA PRO A 82 18.50 -7.51 -1.64
C PRO A 82 18.48 -6.72 -0.33
N VAL A 83 17.49 -5.86 -0.17
CA VAL A 83 17.25 -5.15 1.08
C VAL A 83 16.41 -6.02 2.00
N ILE A 84 16.88 -6.23 3.25
CA ILE A 84 16.21 -7.08 4.24
C ILE A 84 15.75 -6.22 5.40
N TYR A 85 14.48 -6.34 5.79
CA TYR A 85 13.89 -5.59 6.88
C TYR A 85 12.74 -6.36 7.54
N LYS A 86 12.33 -5.92 8.74
CA LYS A 86 11.20 -6.50 9.47
C LYS A 86 9.98 -5.62 9.35
N VAL A 87 8.80 -6.24 9.21
CA VAL A 87 7.51 -5.54 9.25
C VAL A 87 6.54 -6.25 10.18
N ASN A 88 5.59 -5.49 10.70
CA ASN A 88 4.56 -5.98 11.59
C ASN A 88 3.18 -5.55 11.10
N PHE A 89 2.23 -6.48 11.10
CA PHE A 89 0.82 -6.24 10.84
C PHE A 89 0.00 -6.76 12.02
N PHE A 90 -0.99 -6.01 12.45
CA PHE A 90 -1.80 -6.34 13.62
C PHE A 90 -3.27 -5.96 13.40
N LYS A 91 -4.15 -6.54 14.19
CA LYS A 91 -5.57 -6.19 14.19
C LYS A 91 -5.82 -4.91 14.96
N ASN A 92 -6.52 -3.97 14.33
CA ASN A 92 -7.03 -2.78 14.98
C ASN A 92 -8.29 -3.09 15.82
N ASN A 93 -8.87 -2.07 16.46
CA ASN A 93 -10.10 -2.21 17.27
C ASN A 93 -11.34 -2.65 16.47
N LEU A 94 -11.30 -2.57 15.14
CA LEU A 94 -12.34 -3.04 14.23
C LEU A 94 -12.09 -4.47 13.73
N ASN A 95 -11.09 -5.17 14.30
CA ASN A 95 -10.63 -6.50 13.86
C ASN A 95 -10.10 -6.52 12.41
N GLU A 96 -9.67 -5.38 11.88
CA GLU A 96 -9.06 -5.24 10.56
C GLU A 96 -7.54 -5.32 10.69
N VAL A 97 -6.87 -6.06 9.82
CA VAL A 97 -5.41 -6.16 9.78
C VAL A 97 -4.84 -4.91 9.12
N ILE A 98 -4.02 -4.18 9.85
CA ILE A 98 -3.33 -2.97 9.39
C ILE A 98 -1.83 -3.08 9.65
N GLY A 99 -1.03 -2.32 8.89
CA GLY A 99 0.41 -2.24 9.10
C GLY A 99 0.77 -1.34 10.29
N ASN A 100 1.79 -1.72 11.05
CA ASN A 100 2.39 -0.84 12.06
C ASN A 100 3.24 0.23 11.34
N ARG A 101 2.59 1.28 10.87
CA ARG A 101 3.13 2.22 9.88
C ARG A 101 4.48 2.83 10.30
N SER A 102 4.58 3.41 11.51
CA SER A 102 5.83 4.03 11.93
C SER A 102 6.96 3.02 12.12
N LYS A 103 6.68 1.87 12.74
CA LYS A 103 7.70 0.81 12.90
C LYS A 103 8.12 0.20 11.58
N ASN A 104 7.18 -0.06 10.67
CA ASN A 104 7.48 -0.60 9.35
C ASN A 104 8.30 0.40 8.53
N SER A 105 7.89 1.66 8.49
CA SER A 105 8.64 2.71 7.78
C SER A 105 10.01 2.97 8.41
N GLU A 106 10.14 2.89 9.73
CA GLU A 106 11.43 3.00 10.40
C GLU A 106 12.36 1.82 10.06
N SER A 107 11.84 0.60 10.04
CA SER A 107 12.60 -0.60 9.68
C SER A 107 13.07 -0.55 8.22
N ILE A 108 12.19 -0.21 7.29
CA ILE A 108 12.52 0.00 5.88
C ILE A 108 13.53 1.13 5.72
N GLY A 109 13.29 2.26 6.39
CA GLY A 109 14.17 3.42 6.33
C GLY A 109 15.57 3.13 6.88
N LYS A 110 15.70 2.34 7.95
CA LYS A 110 17.00 1.89 8.48
C LYS A 110 17.74 0.99 7.48
N ALA A 111 17.02 0.10 6.82
CA ALA A 111 17.60 -0.78 5.80
C ALA A 111 18.10 0.00 4.57
N ILE A 112 17.45 1.11 4.21
CA ILE A 112 17.80 1.93 3.03
C ILE A 112 18.78 3.04 3.37
N PHE A 113 18.55 3.81 4.46
CA PHE A 113 19.31 5.01 4.81
C PHE A 113 20.39 4.74 5.88
N GLY A 114 20.40 3.54 6.48
CA GLY A 114 21.36 3.20 7.54
C GLY A 114 21.29 4.20 8.70
N ASP A 115 22.45 4.65 9.14
CA ASP A 115 22.61 5.60 10.25
C ASP A 115 22.15 7.02 9.93
N THR A 116 21.78 7.33 8.69
CA THR A 116 21.21 8.64 8.33
C THR A 116 19.78 8.79 8.85
N LEU A 117 19.04 7.70 9.01
CA LEU A 117 17.70 7.73 9.59
C LEU A 117 17.78 7.97 11.11
N ILE A 118 17.08 9.01 11.59
CA ILE A 118 16.95 9.29 13.02
C ILE A 118 15.69 8.60 13.58
N LYS A 119 14.52 8.89 13.00
CA LYS A 119 13.23 8.32 13.44
C LYS A 119 12.13 8.53 12.39
N VAL A 120 11.06 7.78 12.54
CA VAL A 120 9.80 7.98 11.79
C VAL A 120 8.65 8.18 12.77
N VAL A 121 7.81 9.18 12.53
CA VAL A 121 6.70 9.56 13.42
C VAL A 121 5.41 9.70 12.64
N ASN A 122 4.34 9.06 13.09
CA ASN A 122 3.00 9.29 12.57
C ASN A 122 2.44 10.62 13.09
N ASP A 123 1.72 11.34 12.25
CA ASP A 123 0.95 12.50 12.72
C ASP A 123 -0.23 12.02 13.58
N PRO A 124 -0.36 12.49 14.84
CA PRO A 124 -1.45 12.04 15.72
C PRO A 124 -2.84 12.50 15.25
N LYS A 125 -2.90 13.49 14.36
CA LYS A 125 -4.16 14.06 13.83
C LYS A 125 -4.54 13.51 12.46
N SER A 126 -3.63 12.76 11.80
CA SER A 126 -3.87 12.25 10.45
C SER A 126 -3.22 10.89 10.25
N ILE A 127 -4.06 9.87 10.02
CA ILE A 127 -3.58 8.52 9.69
C ILE A 127 -2.78 8.46 8.39
N ASN A 128 -2.91 9.47 7.53
CA ASN A 128 -2.29 9.53 6.20
C ASN A 128 -1.01 10.37 6.18
N LYS A 129 -0.59 10.89 7.33
CA LYS A 129 0.61 11.74 7.41
C LYS A 129 1.68 11.12 8.29
N GLN A 130 2.93 11.17 7.79
CA GLN A 130 4.10 10.65 8.48
C GLN A 130 5.29 11.58 8.23
N ILE A 131 6.15 11.74 9.23
CA ILE A 131 7.38 12.52 9.12
C ILE A 131 8.57 11.60 9.38
N THR A 132 9.51 11.58 8.44
CA THR A 132 10.78 10.87 8.53
C THR A 132 11.89 11.87 8.78
N TYR A 133 12.57 11.77 9.92
CA TYR A 133 13.70 12.62 10.29
C TYR A 133 15.02 11.95 9.92
N LEU A 134 15.87 12.69 9.24
CA LEU A 134 17.20 12.27 8.80
C LEU A 134 18.26 13.17 9.46
N LYS A 135 19.54 12.76 9.40
CA LYS A 135 20.66 13.62 9.83
C LYS A 135 20.70 14.91 9.00
N ASP A 136 21.50 15.88 9.45
CA ASP A 136 21.76 17.15 8.79
C ASP A 136 20.50 18.01 8.59
N ASP A 137 19.61 18.01 9.60
CA ASP A 137 18.35 18.78 9.62
C ASP A 137 17.43 18.49 8.41
N LEU A 138 17.59 17.30 7.80
CA LEU A 138 16.71 16.83 6.74
C LEU A 138 15.49 16.16 7.33
N TYR A 139 14.32 16.38 6.72
CA TYR A 139 13.13 15.57 7.01
C TYR A 139 12.22 15.45 5.79
N ILE A 140 11.49 14.35 5.72
CA ILE A 140 10.52 14.08 4.68
C ILE A 140 9.13 14.09 5.31
N ASP A 141 8.27 15.01 4.88
CA ASP A 141 6.83 15.01 5.16
C ASP A 141 6.14 14.19 4.06
N SER A 142 5.49 13.10 4.45
CA SER A 142 4.79 12.19 3.54
C SER A 142 3.31 12.21 3.84
N ARG A 143 2.49 12.44 2.81
CA ARG A 143 1.03 12.45 2.91
C ARG A 143 0.39 11.63 1.81
N ILE A 144 -0.39 10.61 2.19
CA ILE A 144 -1.19 9.81 1.25
C ILE A 144 -2.35 10.68 0.74
N THR A 145 -2.49 10.77 -0.57
CA THR A 145 -3.50 11.58 -1.27
C THR A 145 -4.44 10.74 -2.14
N GLY A 146 -4.04 9.50 -2.45
CA GLY A 146 -4.85 8.54 -3.17
C GLY A 146 -4.62 7.13 -2.65
N ARG A 147 -5.67 6.32 -2.60
CA ARG A 147 -5.59 4.93 -2.19
C ARG A 147 -6.74 4.13 -2.77
N ASN A 148 -6.41 3.03 -3.44
CA ASN A 148 -7.34 1.99 -3.85
C ASN A 148 -6.79 0.63 -3.40
N GLN A 149 -7.67 -0.29 -3.06
CA GLN A 149 -7.28 -1.65 -2.70
C GLN A 149 -8.37 -2.67 -3.01
N ILE A 150 -7.94 -3.88 -3.34
CA ILE A 150 -8.76 -5.09 -3.36
C ILE A 150 -8.05 -6.14 -2.54
N LYS A 151 -8.80 -6.87 -1.74
CA LYS A 151 -8.30 -8.01 -0.99
C LYS A 151 -9.30 -9.15 -1.06
N ASP A 152 -8.79 -10.34 -1.21
CA ASP A 152 -9.53 -11.58 -1.08
C ASP A 152 -8.73 -12.61 -0.27
N ASP A 153 -9.17 -13.86 -0.25
CA ASP A 153 -8.51 -14.92 0.53
C ASP A 153 -7.11 -15.25 0.02
N ASP A 154 -6.80 -15.00 -1.24
CA ASP A 154 -5.55 -15.41 -1.88
C ASP A 154 -4.70 -14.26 -2.39
N MET A 155 -5.30 -13.09 -2.63
CA MET A 155 -4.63 -11.94 -3.24
C MET A 155 -4.89 -10.65 -2.46
N PHE A 156 -3.87 -9.79 -2.45
CA PHE A 156 -3.94 -8.40 -2.05
C PHE A 156 -3.36 -7.54 -3.16
N PHE A 157 -4.14 -6.58 -3.64
CA PHE A 157 -3.72 -5.63 -4.65
C PHE A 157 -4.09 -4.21 -4.20
N ALA A 158 -3.12 -3.31 -4.15
CA ALA A 158 -3.31 -1.93 -3.70
C ALA A 158 -2.46 -0.96 -4.50
N ASP A 159 -2.94 0.27 -4.59
CA ASP A 159 -2.22 1.41 -5.15
C ASP A 159 -2.38 2.59 -4.21
N GLU A 160 -1.26 3.23 -3.86
CA GLU A 160 -1.21 4.42 -3.01
C GLU A 160 -0.41 5.53 -3.71
N LEU A 161 -0.99 6.74 -3.73
CA LEU A 161 -0.29 7.95 -4.13
C LEU A 161 0.06 8.79 -2.91
N VAL A 162 1.34 9.15 -2.79
CA VAL A 162 1.89 9.90 -1.67
C VAL A 162 2.53 11.19 -2.19
N ILE A 163 2.17 12.34 -1.62
CA ILE A 163 2.97 13.56 -1.76
C ILE A 163 4.08 13.51 -0.72
N GLN A 164 5.32 13.63 -1.18
CA GLN A 164 6.51 13.70 -0.34
C GLN A 164 7.19 15.05 -0.49
N THR A 165 7.38 15.75 0.61
CA THR A 165 8.15 16.99 0.66
C THR A 165 9.44 16.75 1.42
N LEU A 166 10.56 16.72 0.71
CA LEU A 166 11.89 16.72 1.33
C LEU A 166 12.24 18.16 1.72
N HIS A 167 12.36 18.39 3.01
CA HIS A 167 12.83 19.64 3.58
C HIS A 167 14.33 19.56 3.88
N LYS A 168 15.06 20.56 3.44
CA LYS A 168 16.49 20.75 3.70
C LYS A 168 16.76 22.24 3.98
N PRO A 169 17.84 22.60 4.67
CA PRO A 169 18.20 23.99 4.90
C PRO A 169 18.17 24.82 3.59
N GLY A 170 17.37 25.88 3.57
CA GLY A 170 17.26 26.81 2.43
C GLY A 170 16.44 26.33 1.23
N ALA A 171 15.95 25.10 1.18
CA ALA A 171 15.14 24.62 0.04
C ALA A 171 14.23 23.45 0.43
N SER A 172 13.15 23.28 -0.34
CA SER A 172 12.28 22.09 -0.25
C SER A 172 12.04 21.53 -1.66
N ARG A 173 11.89 20.22 -1.75
CA ARG A 173 11.54 19.52 -3.00
C ARG A 173 10.30 18.70 -2.78
N VAL A 174 9.32 18.85 -3.65
CA VAL A 174 8.07 18.07 -3.65
C VAL A 174 8.10 17.05 -4.77
N ASN A 175 7.77 15.80 -4.45
CA ASN A 175 7.53 14.73 -5.41
C ASN A 175 6.17 14.08 -5.10
N GLN A 176 5.59 13.45 -6.10
CA GLN A 176 4.49 12.52 -5.93
C GLN A 176 5.04 11.11 -6.21
N VAL A 177 4.74 10.17 -5.32
CA VAL A 177 5.22 8.79 -5.41
C VAL A 177 4.01 7.87 -5.38
N GLU A 178 3.84 7.10 -6.42
CA GLU A 178 2.85 6.03 -6.50
C GLU A 178 3.51 4.71 -6.15
N THR A 179 2.80 3.89 -5.39
CA THR A 179 3.23 2.54 -5.03
C THR A 179 2.11 1.55 -5.31
N ILE A 180 2.31 0.72 -6.34
CA ILE A 180 1.40 -0.38 -6.70
C ILE A 180 1.95 -1.65 -6.07
N SER A 181 1.15 -2.34 -5.24
CA SER A 181 1.54 -3.54 -4.50
C SER A 181 0.60 -4.69 -4.82
N LYS A 182 1.16 -5.82 -5.28
CA LYS A 182 0.40 -7.04 -5.59
C LYS A 182 1.05 -8.22 -4.89
N PHE A 183 0.34 -8.80 -3.92
CA PHE A 183 0.82 -9.88 -3.07
C PHE A 183 -0.14 -11.05 -3.06
N GLN A 184 0.41 -12.25 -2.86
CA GLN A 184 -0.33 -13.50 -2.74
C GLN A 184 0.35 -14.44 -1.75
N LYS A 185 -0.38 -15.44 -1.26
CA LYS A 185 0.22 -16.55 -0.54
C LYS A 185 1.09 -17.37 -1.49
N CYS A 186 2.26 -17.80 -1.05
CA CYS A 186 3.13 -18.66 -1.84
C CYS A 186 3.63 -19.84 -1.03
N ASN A 187 3.93 -20.95 -1.75
CA ASN A 187 4.48 -22.15 -1.13
C ASN A 187 5.92 -21.88 -0.68
N ARG A 188 6.30 -22.47 0.44
CA ARG A 188 7.70 -22.47 0.88
C ARG A 188 8.52 -23.32 -0.08
N HIS A 189 9.53 -22.73 -0.69
CA HIS A 189 10.62 -23.52 -1.26
C HIS A 189 11.51 -24.02 -0.12
N ASN A 190 11.43 -25.34 0.18
CA ASN A 190 12.41 -26.11 0.94
C ASN A 190 12.91 -25.51 2.28
N SER A 191 12.07 -25.36 3.27
CA SER A 191 12.54 -25.33 4.64
C SER A 191 12.09 -26.62 5.35
N ASN A 192 13.06 -27.39 5.87
CA ASN A 192 12.84 -28.59 6.67
C ASN A 192 12.16 -28.34 8.05
N SER A 193 11.53 -27.19 8.23
CA SER A 193 10.79 -26.89 9.45
C SER A 193 9.29 -27.08 9.21
N GLU A 194 8.81 -28.27 9.52
CA GLU A 194 7.40 -28.69 9.45
C GLU A 194 6.45 -27.91 10.37
N ASN A 195 6.92 -26.95 11.17
CA ASN A 195 6.16 -26.40 12.29
C ASN A 195 5.66 -24.96 12.17
N THR A 196 5.77 -24.28 11.03
CA THR A 196 5.21 -22.92 10.94
C THR A 196 3.85 -22.93 10.25
N LEU A 197 2.82 -22.56 11.00
CA LEU A 197 1.40 -22.55 10.61
C LEU A 197 1.01 -21.53 9.52
N LYS A 198 1.91 -20.60 9.14
CA LYS A 198 1.58 -19.55 8.16
C LYS A 198 2.33 -19.74 6.85
N PRO A 199 1.64 -19.60 5.69
CA PRO A 199 2.30 -19.58 4.36
C PRO A 199 3.18 -18.34 4.23
N ASN A 200 4.21 -18.42 3.38
CA ASN A 200 4.95 -17.25 2.95
C ASN A 200 4.08 -16.33 2.09
N ILE A 201 4.46 -15.05 2.01
CA ILE A 201 3.82 -14.07 1.13
C ILE A 201 4.83 -13.67 0.07
N CYS A 202 4.41 -13.68 -1.18
CA CYS A 202 5.24 -13.25 -2.31
C CYS A 202 4.49 -12.22 -3.13
N GLY A 203 5.25 -11.36 -3.81
CA GLY A 203 4.63 -10.43 -4.74
C GLY A 203 5.59 -9.43 -5.32
N PHE A 204 4.98 -8.44 -5.93
CA PHE A 204 5.69 -7.35 -6.59
C PHE A 204 5.23 -6.01 -6.05
N GLN A 205 6.16 -5.07 -6.04
CA GLN A 205 5.90 -3.68 -5.76
C GLN A 205 6.49 -2.83 -6.88
N TYR A 206 5.68 -1.96 -7.43
CA TYR A 206 6.06 -1.03 -8.48
C TYR A 206 6.03 0.36 -7.88
N ILE A 207 7.09 1.13 -8.07
CA ILE A 207 7.21 2.49 -7.54
C ILE A 207 7.44 3.45 -8.70
N ALA A 208 6.56 4.45 -8.84
CA ALA A 208 6.72 5.52 -9.80
C ALA A 208 6.84 6.87 -9.10
N THR A 209 7.79 7.68 -9.52
CA THR A 209 7.97 9.05 -9.02
C THR A 209 7.59 10.03 -10.12
N TYR A 210 6.75 11.01 -9.77
CA TYR A 210 6.29 12.06 -10.66
C TYR A 210 6.88 13.41 -10.23
N GLY A 211 7.39 14.15 -11.22
CA GLY A 211 7.86 15.52 -11.00
C GLY A 211 6.75 16.54 -11.26
N SER A 212 6.92 17.75 -10.75
CA SER A 212 6.09 18.87 -11.16
C SER A 212 6.59 19.42 -12.52
N LYS A 213 6.00 18.99 -13.63
CA LYS A 213 6.17 19.66 -14.91
C LYS A 213 5.01 20.63 -15.12
N VAL A 214 5.28 21.91 -15.06
CA VAL A 214 4.30 22.94 -15.36
C VAL A 214 3.99 22.88 -16.86
N GLY A 215 2.72 22.66 -17.23
CA GLY A 215 2.24 22.71 -18.62
C GLY A 215 2.07 21.36 -19.31
N ASP A 216 2.34 20.23 -18.66
CA ASP A 216 2.06 18.91 -19.21
C ASP A 216 0.69 18.42 -18.71
N PRO A 217 -0.30 18.18 -19.60
CA PRO A 217 -1.61 17.67 -19.22
C PRO A 217 -1.56 16.23 -18.69
N LEU A 218 -0.52 15.46 -19.05
CA LEU A 218 -0.22 14.12 -18.54
C LEU A 218 1.16 14.15 -17.90
N VAL A 219 1.19 14.19 -16.57
CA VAL A 219 2.45 14.15 -15.82
C VAL A 219 2.98 12.71 -15.85
N HIS A 220 3.96 12.44 -16.71
CA HIS A 220 4.61 11.13 -16.78
C HIS A 220 5.56 10.90 -15.61
N SER A 221 5.78 9.62 -15.27
CA SER A 221 6.78 9.22 -14.29
C SER A 221 8.18 9.63 -14.76
N ILE A 222 8.96 10.20 -13.84
CA ILE A 222 10.36 10.59 -14.08
C ILE A 222 11.34 9.52 -13.63
N LYS A 223 10.88 8.58 -12.82
CA LYS A 223 11.61 7.42 -12.33
C LYS A 223 10.62 6.32 -11.98
N THR A 224 10.96 5.10 -12.36
CA THR A 224 10.25 3.87 -11.98
C THR A 224 11.22 2.89 -11.34
N SER A 225 10.73 1.96 -10.53
CA SER A 225 11.48 0.85 -9.97
C SER A 225 10.53 -0.31 -9.65
N LYS A 226 10.94 -1.54 -9.95
CA LYS A 226 10.17 -2.75 -9.71
C LYS A 226 10.90 -3.67 -8.75
N PHE A 227 10.22 -4.09 -7.70
CA PHE A 227 10.76 -4.96 -6.67
C PHE A 227 9.99 -6.27 -6.60
N LYS A 228 10.72 -7.36 -6.39
CA LYS A 228 10.16 -8.64 -5.97
C LYS A 228 10.30 -8.74 -4.45
N LEU A 229 9.20 -9.01 -3.76
CA LEU A 229 9.16 -9.13 -2.30
C LEU A 229 8.81 -10.54 -1.88
N SER A 230 9.50 -11.03 -0.87
CA SER A 230 9.22 -12.28 -0.17
C SER A 230 9.14 -12.00 1.32
N PHE A 231 8.07 -12.47 1.96
CA PHE A 231 7.85 -12.32 3.40
C PHE A 231 7.90 -13.72 4.03
N GLU A 232 8.78 -13.86 5.01
CA GLU A 232 8.92 -15.05 5.84
C GLU A 232 8.39 -14.74 7.25
N PHE A 233 7.46 -15.58 7.73
CA PHE A 233 6.90 -15.38 9.06
C PHE A 233 7.97 -15.60 10.13
N ILE A 234 8.06 -14.68 11.10
CA ILE A 234 8.94 -14.76 12.25
C ILE A 234 8.11 -14.77 13.53
N GLU A 235 8.37 -15.73 14.39
CA GLU A 235 7.78 -15.79 15.72
C GLU A 235 8.27 -14.58 16.55
N SER A 236 7.38 -14.03 17.37
CA SER A 236 7.66 -12.85 18.22
C SER A 236 8.47 -13.20 19.46
#